data_36f4019b6fc72936a397259d856bda02
#
_entry.id   36f4019b6fc72936a397259d856bda02
#
_cell.length_a   1.000
_cell.length_b   1.000
_cell.length_c   1.000
_cell.angle_alpha   90.00
_cell.angle_beta   90.00
_cell.angle_gamma   90.00
#
_symmetry.space_group_name_H-M   'P 1'
#
loop_
_entity.id
_entity.type
_entity.pdbx_description
1 polymer ?
#
loop_
_entity_poly.entity_id
_entity_poly.type
_entity_poly.pdbx_seq_one_letter_code
_entity_poly.pdbx_strand_id
1 'polypeptide(L)'
;MDFILNSKYILGDICLILSSLFISVYAFISYSSDKFIFRIRKFVVWSYLIPIFIMIYFFDSNLPTKMFLNGAYVVDLYSYAGKIFILLLSLTSILFNNNNEDNKDLSRFLYYPLAMIATVGCFIVISSYSLIYLLLGFSMISICTSFMVLLFAIGYNSYYRVYGIFIFMQLLSFVLLLFGIAYI
;
A
#
# COMPACT_ATOMS: atom_id res chain seq x y z
N MET A 1 27.96 -13.20 -6.40
CA MET A 1 28.19 -11.91 -5.70
C MET A 1 27.17 -10.84 -6.15
N ASP A 2 26.76 -10.85 -7.40
CA ASP A 2 25.81 -9.86 -7.98
C ASP A 2 24.40 -9.92 -7.40
N PHE A 3 23.95 -11.07 -6.91
CA PHE A 3 22.62 -11.22 -6.30
C PHE A 3 22.47 -10.42 -4.99
N ILE A 4 23.52 -10.44 -4.15
CA ILE A 4 23.53 -9.72 -2.86
C ILE A 4 23.63 -8.19 -3.09
N LEU A 5 24.41 -7.76 -4.08
CA LEU A 5 24.50 -6.35 -4.45
C LEU A 5 23.20 -5.80 -5.04
N ASN A 6 22.43 -6.65 -5.74
CA ASN A 6 21.17 -6.28 -6.34
C ASN A 6 20.01 -6.27 -5.32
N SER A 7 20.07 -7.12 -4.29
CA SER A 7 19.01 -7.25 -3.28
C SER A 7 18.84 -6.00 -2.41
N LYS A 8 19.91 -5.18 -2.24
CA LYS A 8 19.84 -3.96 -1.44
C LYS A 8 18.78 -2.97 -1.92
N TYR A 9 18.49 -2.91 -3.24
CA TYR A 9 17.50 -1.99 -3.81
C TYR A 9 16.06 -2.46 -3.63
N ILE A 10 15.84 -3.75 -3.37
CA ILE A 10 14.53 -4.33 -3.08
C ILE A 10 14.29 -4.45 -1.57
N LEU A 11 15.30 -4.24 -0.76
CA LEU A 11 15.24 -4.47 0.68
C LEU A 11 14.15 -3.62 1.34
N GLY A 12 13.94 -2.39 0.91
CA GLY A 12 12.84 -1.53 1.35
C GLY A 12 11.47 -2.09 1.00
N ASP A 13 11.31 -2.64 -0.20
CA ASP A 13 10.06 -3.25 -0.67
C ASP A 13 9.74 -4.50 0.13
N ILE A 14 10.74 -5.36 0.36
CA ILE A 14 10.61 -6.58 1.17
C ILE A 14 10.23 -6.24 2.61
N CYS A 15 10.89 -5.25 3.23
CA CYS A 15 10.55 -4.78 4.57
C CYS A 15 9.10 -4.32 4.67
N LEU A 16 8.61 -3.58 3.69
CA LEU A 16 7.24 -3.09 3.67
C LEU A 16 6.23 -4.24 3.48
N ILE A 17 6.50 -5.20 2.60
CA ILE A 17 5.65 -6.38 2.41
C ILE A 17 5.58 -7.21 3.69
N LEU A 18 6.73 -7.53 4.29
CA LEU A 18 6.77 -8.32 5.52
C LEU A 18 6.05 -7.61 6.68
N SER A 19 6.26 -6.31 6.84
CA SER A 19 5.58 -5.54 7.88
C SER A 19 4.07 -5.45 7.65
N SER A 20 3.61 -5.33 6.40
CA SER A 20 2.18 -5.31 6.05
C SER A 20 1.52 -6.65 6.37
N LEU A 21 2.17 -7.78 6.07
CA LEU A 21 1.69 -9.11 6.44
C LEU A 21 1.65 -9.30 7.95
N PHE A 22 2.71 -8.90 8.66
CA PHE A 22 2.77 -9.00 10.11
C PHE A 22 1.65 -8.20 10.78
N ILE A 23 1.43 -6.97 10.35
CA ILE A 23 0.38 -6.11 10.91
C ILE A 23 -1.01 -6.65 10.58
N SER A 24 -1.24 -7.21 9.39
CA SER A 24 -2.52 -7.81 9.02
C SER A 24 -2.86 -9.03 9.88
N VAL A 25 -1.89 -9.92 10.11
CA VAL A 25 -2.04 -11.09 11.00
C VAL A 25 -2.24 -10.64 12.45
N TYR A 26 -1.43 -9.70 12.90
CA TYR A 26 -1.52 -9.17 14.26
C TYR A 26 -2.86 -8.47 14.50
N ALA A 27 -3.36 -7.72 13.52
CA ALA A 27 -4.66 -7.11 13.54
C ALA A 27 -5.77 -8.16 13.67
N PHE A 28 -5.70 -9.26 12.95
CA PHE A 28 -6.71 -10.32 12.98
C PHE A 28 -6.76 -11.05 14.34
N ILE A 29 -5.61 -11.32 14.96
CA ILE A 29 -5.52 -12.08 16.22
C ILE A 29 -5.99 -11.25 17.43
N SER A 30 -5.72 -9.95 17.43
CA SER A 30 -5.86 -9.13 18.64
C SER A 30 -7.09 -8.24 18.66
N TYR A 31 -8.11 -8.57 17.91
CA TYR A 31 -9.36 -7.84 17.72
C TYR A 31 -10.09 -7.41 19.01
N SER A 32 -9.76 -7.99 20.16
CA SER A 32 -10.60 -7.88 21.37
C SER A 32 -10.18 -6.85 22.45
N SER A 33 -9.14 -6.03 22.27
CA SER A 33 -8.68 -5.14 23.35
C SER A 33 -8.49 -3.66 22.95
N ASP A 34 -9.15 -2.74 23.69
CA ASP A 34 -9.11 -1.28 23.46
C ASP A 34 -7.70 -0.65 23.49
N LYS A 35 -6.80 -1.17 24.33
CA LYS A 35 -5.40 -0.72 24.43
C LYS A 35 -4.56 -1.01 23.17
N PHE A 36 -5.14 -1.77 22.29
CA PHE A 36 -4.48 -2.37 21.15
C PHE A 36 -4.39 -1.40 19.95
N ILE A 37 -5.41 -0.58 19.72
CA ILE A 37 -5.46 0.38 18.61
C ILE A 37 -4.27 1.36 18.67
N PHE A 38 -3.92 1.83 19.86
CA PHE A 38 -2.79 2.72 20.06
C PHE A 38 -1.44 2.04 19.78
N ARG A 39 -1.31 0.76 20.12
CA ARG A 39 -0.09 -0.02 19.83
C ARG A 39 0.06 -0.27 18.33
N ILE A 40 -1.01 -0.68 17.64
CA ILE A 40 -0.97 -0.89 16.17
C ILE A 40 -0.51 0.37 15.47
N ARG A 41 -1.07 1.52 15.80
CA ARG A 41 -0.67 2.79 15.19
C ARG A 41 0.83 3.03 15.30
N LYS A 42 1.41 2.84 16.48
CA LYS A 42 2.87 2.97 16.66
C LYS A 42 3.63 1.98 15.79
N PHE A 43 3.21 0.73 15.74
CA PHE A 43 3.82 -0.28 14.87
C PHE A 43 3.74 0.10 13.40
N VAL A 44 2.59 0.59 12.94
CA VAL A 44 2.40 1.04 11.55
C VAL A 44 3.32 2.21 11.21
N VAL A 45 3.43 3.20 12.08
CA VAL A 45 4.36 4.33 11.87
C VAL A 45 5.81 3.84 11.74
N TRP A 46 6.26 2.93 12.61
CA TRP A 46 7.59 2.33 12.49
C TRP A 46 7.75 1.51 11.21
N SER A 47 6.71 0.80 10.79
CA SER A 47 6.71 0.02 9.55
C SER A 47 6.85 0.87 8.28
N TYR A 48 6.47 2.14 8.32
CA TYR A 48 6.74 3.09 7.24
C TYR A 48 8.09 3.78 7.39
N LEU A 49 8.50 4.12 8.61
CA LEU A 49 9.78 4.79 8.83
C LEU A 49 10.99 3.91 8.45
N ILE A 50 10.96 2.62 8.79
CA ILE A 50 12.07 1.71 8.49
C ILE A 50 12.35 1.63 6.98
N PRO A 51 11.37 1.34 6.09
CA PRO A 51 11.62 1.35 4.65
C PRO A 51 12.07 2.71 4.11
N ILE A 52 11.53 3.83 4.65
CA ILE A 52 11.96 5.18 4.27
C ILE A 52 13.46 5.36 4.56
N PHE A 53 13.91 5.03 5.78
CA PHE A 53 15.32 5.14 6.14
C PHE A 53 16.21 4.25 5.27
N ILE A 54 15.79 3.00 5.02
CA ILE A 54 16.52 2.07 4.16
C ILE A 54 16.63 2.65 2.74
N MET A 55 15.53 3.16 2.19
CA MET A 55 15.53 3.72 0.84
C MET A 55 16.36 5.01 0.75
N ILE A 56 16.32 5.89 1.73
CA ILE A 56 17.16 7.09 1.76
C ILE A 56 18.64 6.72 1.89
N TYR A 57 18.96 5.73 2.72
CA TYR A 57 20.35 5.30 2.92
C TYR A 57 20.98 4.70 1.65
N PHE A 58 20.20 3.95 0.87
CA PHE A 58 20.65 3.35 -0.38
C PHE A 58 20.36 4.21 -1.62
N PHE A 59 19.88 5.44 -1.41
CA PHE A 59 19.64 6.36 -2.51
C PHE A 59 20.97 6.82 -3.12
N ASP A 60 21.17 6.49 -4.39
CA ASP A 60 22.33 6.92 -5.16
C ASP A 60 21.82 7.63 -6.43
N SER A 61 22.34 8.80 -6.73
CA SER A 61 21.96 9.57 -7.93
C SER A 61 22.32 8.85 -9.24
N ASN A 62 23.26 7.90 -9.19
CA ASN A 62 23.70 7.09 -10.33
C ASN A 62 23.13 5.67 -10.29
N LEU A 63 21.92 5.49 -9.76
CA LEU A 63 21.26 4.18 -9.70
C LEU A 63 21.15 3.56 -11.11
N PRO A 64 21.83 2.44 -11.37
CA PRO A 64 21.67 1.73 -12.63
C PRO A 64 20.27 1.09 -12.67
N THR A 65 19.63 1.14 -13.83
CA THR A 65 18.38 0.41 -14.04
C THR A 65 18.58 -1.08 -13.81
N LYS A 66 17.86 -1.66 -12.85
CA LYS A 66 17.93 -3.08 -12.53
C LYS A 66 16.61 -3.75 -12.77
N MET A 67 16.66 -4.86 -13.50
CA MET A 67 15.50 -5.65 -13.82
C MET A 67 15.46 -6.88 -12.92
N PHE A 68 14.29 -7.14 -12.33
CA PHE A 68 13.99 -8.29 -11.51
C PHE A 68 12.80 -9.05 -12.07
N LEU A 69 12.57 -10.27 -11.64
CA LEU A 69 11.45 -11.13 -12.07
C LEU A 69 11.38 -11.26 -13.60
N ASN A 70 12.50 -11.62 -14.22
CA ASN A 70 12.62 -11.75 -15.68
C ASN A 70 12.28 -10.46 -16.47
N GLY A 71 12.60 -9.30 -15.90
CA GLY A 71 12.37 -8.00 -16.50
C GLY A 71 10.97 -7.41 -16.24
N ALA A 72 10.10 -8.10 -15.51
CA ALA A 72 8.76 -7.61 -15.23
C ALA A 72 8.70 -6.54 -14.12
N TYR A 73 9.74 -6.48 -13.29
CA TYR A 73 9.89 -5.51 -12.20
C TYR A 73 11.19 -4.74 -12.39
N VAL A 74 11.09 -3.42 -12.51
CA VAL A 74 12.23 -2.55 -12.78
C VAL A 74 12.43 -1.58 -11.62
N VAL A 75 13.67 -1.47 -11.17
CA VAL A 75 14.09 -0.48 -10.18
C VAL A 75 15.03 0.49 -10.88
N ASP A 76 14.57 1.72 -11.05
CA ASP A 76 15.32 2.84 -11.58
C ASP A 76 15.23 4.04 -10.62
N LEU A 77 15.93 5.12 -10.94
CA LEU A 77 15.94 6.32 -10.11
C LEU A 77 14.53 6.89 -9.90
N TYR A 78 13.69 6.88 -10.95
CA TYR A 78 12.34 7.43 -10.91
C TYR A 78 11.40 6.56 -10.06
N SER A 79 11.46 5.24 -10.25
CA SER A 79 10.67 4.32 -9.43
C SER A 79 11.06 4.40 -7.95
N TYR A 80 12.35 4.56 -7.67
CA TYR A 80 12.85 4.67 -6.31
C TYR A 80 12.39 5.97 -5.62
N ALA A 81 12.50 7.10 -6.32
CA ALA A 81 12.01 8.39 -5.83
C ALA A 81 10.48 8.37 -5.63
N GLY A 82 9.74 7.79 -6.57
CA GLY A 82 8.29 7.63 -6.49
C GLY A 82 7.86 6.80 -5.27
N LYS A 83 8.58 5.72 -4.94
CA LYS A 83 8.33 4.91 -3.76
C LYS A 83 8.52 5.69 -2.46
N ILE A 84 9.62 6.46 -2.35
CA ILE A 84 9.86 7.32 -1.19
C ILE A 84 8.71 8.33 -1.03
N PHE A 85 8.27 8.94 -2.13
CA PHE A 85 7.17 9.90 -2.11
C PHE A 85 5.86 9.27 -1.63
N ILE A 86 5.52 8.06 -2.12
CA ILE A 86 4.33 7.34 -1.66
C ILE A 86 4.42 6.99 -0.17
N LEU A 87 5.58 6.54 0.31
CA LEU A 87 5.77 6.26 1.74
C LEU A 87 5.55 7.51 2.61
N LEU A 88 6.03 8.65 2.18
CA LEU A 88 5.82 9.92 2.89
C LEU A 88 4.34 10.31 2.91
N LEU A 89 3.64 10.20 1.77
CA LEU A 89 2.19 10.48 1.70
C LEU A 89 1.37 9.53 2.56
N SER A 90 1.68 8.24 2.55
CA SER A 90 0.97 7.25 3.38
C SER A 90 1.22 7.46 4.87
N LEU A 91 2.45 7.81 5.25
CA LEU A 91 2.79 8.15 6.62
C LEU A 91 2.02 9.39 7.09
N THR A 92 1.97 10.47 6.30
CA THR A 92 1.19 11.67 6.64
C THR A 92 -0.29 11.36 6.78
N SER A 93 -0.88 10.55 5.89
CA SER A 93 -2.27 10.09 5.98
C SER A 93 -2.57 9.41 7.31
N ILE A 94 -1.68 8.52 7.79
CA ILE A 94 -1.82 7.81 9.07
C ILE A 94 -1.69 8.76 10.26
N LEU A 95 -0.80 9.74 10.18
CA LEU A 95 -0.63 10.73 11.23
C LEU A 95 -1.84 11.65 11.36
N PHE A 96 -2.43 12.07 10.26
CA PHE A 96 -3.62 12.94 10.25
C PHE A 96 -4.90 12.22 10.68
N ASN A 97 -4.99 10.91 10.53
CA ASN A 97 -6.19 10.13 10.93
C ASN A 97 -6.35 9.97 12.47
N ASN A 98 -5.75 10.86 13.25
CA ASN A 98 -5.75 10.79 14.72
C ASN A 98 -6.97 11.41 15.42
N ASN A 99 -7.81 12.17 14.72
CA ASN A 99 -8.58 13.23 15.36
C ASN A 99 -9.96 12.84 15.92
N ASN A 100 -10.37 11.57 15.91
CA ASN A 100 -11.68 11.21 16.40
C ASN A 100 -11.59 10.05 17.40
N GLU A 101 -11.30 10.36 18.68
CA GLU A 101 -11.19 9.37 19.76
C GLU A 101 -12.54 8.69 20.13
N ASP A 102 -13.67 9.25 19.67
CA ASP A 102 -14.99 8.87 20.18
C ASP A 102 -15.66 7.66 19.53
N ASN A 103 -15.20 7.18 18.37
CA ASN A 103 -15.78 6.00 17.73
C ASN A 103 -14.84 4.80 17.87
N LYS A 104 -15.17 3.90 18.79
CA LYS A 104 -14.48 2.63 19.08
C LYS A 104 -14.73 1.55 18.00
N ASP A 105 -14.86 1.93 16.74
CA ASP A 105 -15.36 1.06 15.70
C ASP A 105 -14.27 0.19 15.06
N LEU A 106 -14.67 -1.04 14.75
CA LEU A 106 -14.00 -2.02 13.90
C LEU A 106 -13.32 -1.39 12.66
N SER A 107 -13.92 -0.31 12.14
CA SER A 107 -13.45 0.43 10.98
C SER A 107 -12.02 0.96 11.11
N ARG A 108 -11.65 1.48 12.29
CA ARG A 108 -10.29 2.02 12.51
C ARG A 108 -9.22 0.95 12.56
N PHE A 109 -9.58 -0.18 13.09
CA PHE A 109 -8.67 -1.30 13.28
C PHE A 109 -8.23 -1.92 11.94
N LEU A 110 -9.19 -2.13 11.04
CA LEU A 110 -8.93 -2.68 9.71
C LEU A 110 -8.35 -1.64 8.73
N TYR A 111 -8.48 -0.36 9.02
CA TYR A 111 -7.93 0.71 8.18
C TYR A 111 -6.40 0.59 8.00
N TYR A 112 -5.66 0.38 9.08
CA TYR A 112 -4.20 0.35 9.04
C TYR A 112 -3.61 -0.76 8.16
N PRO A 113 -4.01 -2.04 8.32
CA PRO A 113 -3.52 -3.09 7.44
C PRO A 113 -3.93 -2.90 5.98
N LEU A 114 -5.17 -2.41 5.72
CA LEU A 114 -5.62 -2.12 4.36
C LEU A 114 -4.80 -0.99 3.72
N ALA A 115 -4.49 0.07 4.48
CA ALA A 115 -3.63 1.15 4.01
C ALA A 115 -2.23 0.64 3.64
N MET A 116 -1.65 -0.25 4.44
CA MET A 116 -0.34 -0.83 4.15
C MET A 116 -0.36 -1.74 2.92
N ILE A 117 -1.39 -2.57 2.75
CA ILE A 117 -1.52 -3.40 1.55
C ILE A 117 -1.72 -2.52 0.30
N ALA A 118 -2.47 -1.43 0.41
CA ALA A 118 -2.62 -0.47 -0.69
C ALA A 118 -1.28 0.16 -1.09
N THR A 119 -0.42 0.52 -0.12
CA THR A 119 0.93 1.07 -0.44
C THR A 119 1.85 0.04 -1.09
N VAL A 120 1.75 -1.23 -0.73
CA VAL A 120 2.42 -2.33 -1.45
C VAL A 120 1.93 -2.40 -2.90
N GLY A 121 0.62 -2.28 -3.14
CA GLY A 121 0.05 -2.20 -4.48
C GLY A 121 0.63 -1.04 -5.30
N CYS A 122 0.77 0.15 -4.70
CA CYS A 122 1.41 1.31 -5.34
C CYS A 122 2.89 1.04 -5.70
N PHE A 123 3.63 0.33 -4.87
CA PHE A 123 5.02 -0.05 -5.17
C PHE A 123 5.10 -0.97 -6.38
N ILE A 124 4.18 -1.93 -6.49
CA ILE A 124 4.11 -2.84 -7.64
C ILE A 124 3.81 -2.03 -8.92
N VAL A 125 2.86 -1.09 -8.87
CA VAL A 125 2.51 -0.24 -10.03
C VAL A 125 3.70 0.57 -10.50
N ILE A 126 4.41 1.26 -9.59
CA ILE A 126 5.55 2.13 -9.94
C ILE A 126 6.71 1.34 -10.55
N SER A 127 6.95 0.12 -10.09
CA SER A 127 8.05 -0.71 -10.56
C SER A 127 7.66 -1.68 -11.67
N SER A 128 6.39 -1.68 -12.11
CA SER A 128 5.91 -2.59 -13.14
C SER A 128 6.44 -2.20 -14.52
N TYR A 129 7.08 -3.13 -15.19
CA TYR A 129 7.45 -3.02 -16.61
C TYR A 129 6.49 -3.83 -17.51
N SER A 130 5.85 -4.86 -16.97
CA SER A 130 4.86 -5.65 -17.69
C SER A 130 3.44 -5.23 -17.33
N LEU A 131 2.53 -5.27 -18.31
CA LEU A 131 1.11 -4.94 -18.15
C LEU A 131 0.42 -5.82 -17.09
N ILE A 132 0.86 -7.08 -16.94
CA ILE A 132 0.30 -8.03 -15.96
C ILE A 132 0.59 -7.55 -14.53
N TYR A 133 1.84 -7.13 -14.25
CA TYR A 133 2.20 -6.60 -12.92
C TYR A 133 1.52 -5.28 -12.63
N LEU A 134 1.34 -4.44 -13.64
CA LEU A 134 0.61 -3.19 -13.52
C LEU A 134 -0.87 -3.46 -13.15
N LEU A 135 -1.54 -4.41 -13.82
CA LEU A 135 -2.90 -4.84 -13.48
C LEU A 135 -3.00 -5.37 -12.06
N LEU A 136 -2.04 -6.21 -11.66
CA LEU A 136 -1.99 -6.78 -10.32
C LEU A 136 -1.88 -5.68 -9.25
N GLY A 137 -1.01 -4.71 -9.44
CA GLY A 137 -0.87 -3.58 -8.51
C GLY A 137 -2.15 -2.74 -8.43
N PHE A 138 -2.76 -2.39 -9.56
CA PHE A 138 -4.03 -1.66 -9.57
C PHE A 138 -5.18 -2.42 -8.93
N SER A 139 -5.29 -3.74 -9.16
CA SER A 139 -6.31 -4.55 -8.52
C SER A 139 -6.17 -4.58 -6.99
N MET A 140 -4.94 -4.67 -6.48
CA MET A 140 -4.67 -4.59 -5.03
C MET A 140 -5.09 -3.25 -4.45
N ILE A 141 -4.74 -2.14 -5.09
CA ILE A 141 -5.14 -0.79 -4.64
C ILE A 141 -6.67 -0.67 -4.63
N SER A 142 -7.33 -1.08 -5.73
CA SER A 142 -8.79 -1.00 -5.86
C SER A 142 -9.52 -1.78 -4.78
N ILE A 143 -9.11 -3.01 -4.50
CA ILE A 143 -9.72 -3.84 -3.48
C ILE A 143 -9.55 -3.19 -2.10
N CYS A 144 -8.33 -2.78 -1.74
CA CYS A 144 -8.08 -2.17 -0.44
C CYS A 144 -8.86 -0.88 -0.23
N THR A 145 -8.89 0.01 -1.23
CA THR A 145 -9.63 1.28 -1.14
C THR A 145 -11.13 1.06 -1.06
N SER A 146 -11.69 0.07 -1.78
CA SER A 146 -13.11 -0.32 -1.67
C SER A 146 -13.46 -0.77 -0.27
N PHE A 147 -12.62 -1.62 0.34
CA PHE A 147 -12.83 -2.05 1.72
C PHE A 147 -12.71 -0.91 2.71
N MET A 148 -11.78 0.02 2.52
CA MET A 148 -11.67 1.21 3.38
C MET A 148 -12.96 2.05 3.33
N VAL A 149 -13.47 2.33 2.14
CA VAL A 149 -14.72 3.10 1.98
C VAL A 149 -15.90 2.36 2.59
N LEU A 150 -15.98 1.03 2.44
CA LEU A 150 -17.00 0.20 3.08
C LEU A 150 -16.96 0.32 4.62
N LEU A 151 -15.78 0.24 5.21
CA LEU A 151 -15.62 0.34 6.66
C LEU A 151 -16.12 1.69 7.19
N PHE A 152 -15.88 2.77 6.46
CA PHE A 152 -16.43 4.09 6.81
C PHE A 152 -17.95 4.17 6.59
N ALA A 153 -18.49 3.48 5.58
CA ALA A 153 -19.91 3.49 5.26
C ALA A 153 -20.75 2.74 6.30
N ILE A 154 -20.23 1.70 6.95
CA ILE A 154 -20.95 0.90 7.95
C ILE A 154 -21.38 1.74 9.16
N GLY A 155 -20.65 2.78 9.53
CA GLY A 155 -21.02 3.69 10.64
C GLY A 155 -22.18 4.65 10.35
N TYR A 156 -22.58 4.83 9.08
CA TYR A 156 -23.56 5.86 8.69
C TYR A 156 -24.46 5.37 7.55
N ASN A 157 -25.73 5.16 7.82
CA ASN A 157 -26.74 4.66 6.86
C ASN A 157 -26.84 5.46 5.54
N SER A 158 -26.47 6.76 5.56
CA SER A 158 -26.50 7.62 4.36
C SER A 158 -25.36 7.36 3.37
N TYR A 159 -24.27 6.72 3.79
CA TYR A 159 -23.08 6.51 2.96
C TYR A 159 -23.11 5.27 2.07
N TYR A 160 -24.09 4.36 2.22
CA TYR A 160 -24.20 3.20 1.34
C TYR A 160 -24.39 3.57 -0.13
N ARG A 161 -25.09 4.66 -0.41
CA ARG A 161 -25.23 5.18 -1.79
C ARG A 161 -23.89 5.65 -2.35
N VAL A 162 -23.11 6.38 -1.55
CA VAL A 162 -21.78 6.87 -1.94
C VAL A 162 -20.83 5.69 -2.20
N TYR A 163 -20.88 4.68 -1.33
CA TYR A 163 -20.12 3.43 -1.51
C TYR A 163 -20.48 2.70 -2.81
N GLY A 164 -21.77 2.58 -3.13
CA GLY A 164 -22.21 1.96 -4.37
C GLY A 164 -21.69 2.69 -5.63
N ILE A 165 -21.76 4.04 -5.63
CA ILE A 165 -21.21 4.86 -6.73
C ILE A 165 -19.69 4.69 -6.84
N PHE A 166 -18.97 4.65 -5.71
CA PHE A 166 -17.52 4.47 -5.67
C PHE A 166 -17.08 3.14 -6.27
N ILE A 167 -17.73 2.01 -5.86
CA ILE A 167 -17.46 0.70 -6.43
C ILE A 167 -17.75 0.67 -7.93
N PHE A 168 -18.89 1.23 -8.34
CA PHE A 168 -19.25 1.26 -9.75
C PHE A 168 -18.18 2.00 -10.58
N MET A 169 -17.70 3.16 -10.12
CA MET A 169 -16.64 3.90 -10.81
C MET A 169 -15.31 3.15 -10.85
N GLN A 170 -14.95 2.41 -9.78
CA GLN A 170 -13.76 1.57 -9.76
C GLN A 170 -13.85 0.40 -10.74
N LEU A 171 -14.98 -0.30 -10.77
CA LEU A 171 -15.21 -1.39 -11.72
C LEU A 171 -15.16 -0.89 -13.16
N LEU A 172 -15.78 0.25 -13.44
CA LEU A 172 -15.75 0.88 -14.76
C LEU A 172 -14.31 1.20 -15.19
N SER A 173 -13.51 1.81 -14.29
CA SER A 173 -12.11 2.13 -14.56
C SER A 173 -11.28 0.88 -14.82
N PHE A 174 -11.52 -0.20 -14.07
CA PHE A 174 -10.82 -1.47 -14.25
C PHE A 174 -11.16 -2.13 -15.58
N VAL A 175 -12.44 -2.10 -15.98
CA VAL A 175 -12.91 -2.61 -17.29
C VAL A 175 -12.28 -1.81 -18.43
N LEU A 176 -12.26 -0.46 -18.34
CA LEU A 176 -11.62 0.38 -19.36
C LEU A 176 -10.11 0.09 -19.48
N LEU A 177 -9.42 -0.15 -18.37
CA LEU A 177 -8.01 -0.52 -18.37
C LEU A 177 -7.78 -1.88 -19.04
N LEU A 178 -8.64 -2.89 -18.76
CA LEU A 178 -8.58 -4.18 -19.43
C LEU A 178 -8.80 -4.07 -20.94
N PHE A 179 -9.77 -3.26 -21.38
CA PHE A 179 -9.99 -3.00 -22.80
C PHE A 179 -8.77 -2.31 -23.43
N GLY A 180 -8.17 -1.34 -22.76
CA GLY A 180 -6.94 -0.68 -23.23
C GLY A 180 -5.80 -1.68 -23.43
N ILE A 181 -5.61 -2.63 -22.50
CA ILE A 181 -4.58 -3.67 -22.61
C ILE A 181 -4.90 -4.68 -23.71
N ALA A 182 -6.18 -5.05 -23.89
CA ALA A 182 -6.58 -6.00 -24.94
C ALA A 182 -6.43 -5.41 -26.35
N TYR A 183 -6.37 -4.08 -26.48
CA TYR A 183 -6.21 -3.40 -27.77
C TYR A 183 -4.73 -3.24 -28.19
N ILE A 184 -3.77 -3.36 -27.28
CA ILE A 184 -2.33 -3.31 -27.55
C ILE A 184 -1.80 -4.66 -27.96
#